data_463734b138c7d40c8997188165eb0eb4
#
_entry.id   463734b138c7d40c8997188165eb0eb4
#
_cell.length_a   1.000
_cell.length_b   1.000
_cell.length_c   1.000
_cell.angle_alpha   90.00
_cell.angle_beta   90.00
_cell.angle_gamma   90.00
#
_symmetry.space_group_name_H-M   'P 1'
#
loop_
_entity.id
_entity.type
_entity.pdbx_description
1 polymer ?
#
loop_
_entity_poly.entity_id
_entity_poly.type
_entity_poly.pdbx_seq_one_letter_code
_entity_poly.pdbx_strand_id
1 'polypeptide(L)' 'MKPVIITLLYLTFGGDIKQESFEIASGASCESWYHHNVKVIERKQRKMFSNLYYHEYKGKQVIGYVCSDEPPQ' A
#
# COMPACT_ATOMS: atom_id res chain seq x y z
N MET A 1 10.63 -4.21 22.51
CA MET A 1 10.39 -3.27 21.44
C MET A 1 9.00 -3.50 20.85
N LYS A 2 8.31 -2.42 20.57
CA LYS A 2 6.97 -2.52 19.99
C LYS A 2 7.06 -2.86 18.50
N PRO A 3 6.23 -3.78 17.99
CA PRO A 3 6.22 -4.07 16.56
C PRO A 3 5.68 -2.88 15.77
N VAL A 4 6.18 -2.73 14.56
CA VAL A 4 5.66 -1.74 13.64
C VAL A 4 4.64 -2.43 12.75
N ILE A 5 3.48 -1.82 12.58
CA ILE A 5 2.40 -2.38 11.77
C ILE A 5 2.08 -1.43 10.64
N ILE A 6 2.11 -1.94 9.43
CA ILE A 6 1.67 -1.20 8.26
C ILE A 6 0.32 -1.77 7.81
N THR A 7 -0.64 -0.88 7.57
CA THR A 7 -1.96 -1.27 7.08
C THR A 7 -2.12 -0.73 5.68
N LEU A 8 -2.28 -1.62 4.70
CA LEU A 8 -2.51 -1.25 3.31
C LEU A 8 -4.00 -1.07 3.06
N LEU A 9 -4.33 -0.04 2.30
CA LEU A 9 -5.70 0.24 1.89
C LEU A 9 -5.85 -0.13 0.42
N TYR A 10 -6.77 -1.03 0.13
CA TYR A 10 -7.02 -1.53 -1.22
C TYR A 10 -8.34 -1.05 -1.77
N LEU A 11 -8.36 -0.75 -3.07
CA LEU A 11 -9.60 -0.46 -3.78
C LEU A 11 -10.04 -1.73 -4.51
N THR A 12 -11.29 -2.17 -4.26
CA THR A 12 -11.85 -3.34 -4.93
C THR A 12 -12.57 -2.94 -6.21
N PHE A 13 -12.91 -3.92 -7.05
CA PHE A 13 -13.65 -3.68 -8.28
C PHE A 13 -15.05 -3.13 -8.03
N GLY A 14 -15.62 -3.40 -6.87
CA GLY A 14 -16.93 -2.86 -6.50
C GLY A 14 -16.89 -1.45 -5.94
N GLY A 15 -15.69 -0.85 -5.84
CA GLY A 15 -15.53 0.48 -5.25
C GLY A 15 -15.39 0.47 -3.74
N ASP A 16 -15.30 -0.69 -3.12
CA ASP A 16 -15.12 -0.81 -1.68
C ASP A 16 -13.64 -0.67 -1.30
N ILE A 17 -13.40 -0.23 -0.08
CA ILE A 17 -12.05 -0.14 0.46
C ILE A 17 -11.85 -1.27 1.47
N LYS A 18 -10.79 -2.06 1.25
CA LYS A 18 -10.39 -3.13 2.17
C LYS A 18 -9.04 -2.80 2.79
N GLN A 19 -8.82 -3.32 3.97
CA GLN A 19 -7.59 -3.10 4.72
C GLN A 19 -6.91 -4.42 5.02
N GLU A 20 -5.58 -4.41 4.97
CA GLU A 20 -4.77 -5.55 5.35
C GLU A 20 -3.57 -5.06 6.14
N SER A 21 -3.36 -5.61 7.32
CA SER A 21 -2.30 -5.19 8.22
C SER A 21 -1.17 -6.20 8.22
N PHE A 22 0.06 -5.70 8.22
CA PHE A 22 1.27 -6.52 8.26
C PHE A 22 2.18 -6.04 9.38
N GLU A 23 2.73 -7.00 10.11
CA GLU A 23 3.74 -6.69 11.12
C GLU A 23 5.11 -6.70 10.45
N ILE A 24 5.88 -5.64 10.65
CA ILE A 24 7.22 -5.53 10.10
C ILE A 24 8.24 -5.50 11.25
N ALA A 25 9.47 -5.86 10.93
CA ALA A 25 10.52 -5.97 11.93
C ALA A 25 10.77 -4.63 12.62
N SER A 26 11.06 -4.69 13.91
CA SER A 26 11.41 -3.49 14.67
C SER A 26 12.67 -2.87 14.06
N GLY A 27 12.67 -1.54 13.93
CA GLY A 27 13.74 -0.82 13.27
C GLY A 27 13.55 -0.62 11.78
N ALA A 28 12.63 -1.35 11.15
CA ALA A 28 12.26 -1.11 9.75
C ALA A 28 11.22 0.00 9.68
N SER A 29 11.29 0.81 8.63
CA SER A 29 10.29 1.85 8.42
C SER A 29 9.16 1.34 7.53
N CYS A 30 7.94 1.84 7.76
CA CYS A 30 6.81 1.54 6.90
C CYS A 30 7.08 1.98 5.47
N GLU A 31 7.70 3.13 5.29
CA GLU A 31 8.04 3.65 3.97
C GLU A 31 8.95 2.71 3.22
N SER A 32 10.00 2.21 3.88
CA SER A 32 10.93 1.26 3.26
C SER A 32 10.23 -0.05 2.89
N TRP A 33 9.41 -0.57 3.79
CA TRP A 33 8.63 -1.79 3.53
C TRP A 33 7.69 -1.58 2.34
N TYR A 34 7.02 -0.44 2.30
CA TYR A 34 6.08 -0.10 1.24
C TYR A 34 6.77 -0.06 -0.12
N HIS A 35 7.91 0.62 -0.20
CA HIS A 35 8.65 0.72 -1.46
C HIS A 35 9.21 -0.62 -1.93
N HIS A 36 9.53 -1.53 -1.00
CA HIS A 36 10.07 -2.84 -1.36
C HIS A 36 8.99 -3.82 -1.80
N ASN A 37 7.78 -3.71 -1.27
CA ASN A 37 6.75 -4.71 -1.47
C ASN A 37 5.64 -4.25 -2.41
N VAL A 38 5.35 -2.96 -2.45
CA VAL A 38 4.30 -2.41 -3.30
C VAL A 38 4.92 -1.89 -4.58
N LYS A 39 4.41 -2.35 -5.71
CA LYS A 39 4.93 -1.96 -7.03
C LYS A 39 4.20 -0.72 -7.54
N VAL A 40 4.93 0.13 -8.26
CA VAL A 40 4.35 1.25 -8.97
C VAL A 40 4.13 0.82 -10.41
N ILE A 41 2.90 0.86 -10.86
CA ILE A 41 2.51 0.45 -12.21
C ILE A 41 2.17 1.71 -12.99
N GLU A 42 2.78 1.88 -14.15
CA GLU A 42 2.48 2.95 -15.07
C GLU A 42 1.45 2.47 -16.08
N ARG A 43 0.35 3.20 -16.21
CA ARG A 43 -0.67 2.90 -17.20
C ARG A 43 -0.75 4.05 -18.20
N LYS A 44 -0.42 3.79 -19.45
CA LYS A 44 -0.54 4.78 -20.51
C LYS A 44 -1.99 4.91 -20.94
N GLN A 45 -2.50 6.14 -20.93
CA GLN A 45 -3.84 6.42 -21.42
C GLN A 45 -3.75 7.06 -22.79
N ARG A 46 -4.50 6.47 -23.76
CA ARG A 46 -4.49 6.95 -25.15
C ARG A 46 -5.12 8.33 -25.34
N LYS A 47 -5.99 8.74 -24.43
CA LYS A 47 -6.76 9.99 -24.56
C LYS A 47 -6.24 11.15 -23.75
N MET A 48 -5.24 10.90 -22.92
CA MET A 48 -4.63 11.95 -22.11
C MET A 48 -3.12 11.95 -22.32
N PHE A 49 -2.53 13.13 -22.32
CA PHE A 49 -1.08 13.27 -22.47
C PHE A 49 -0.31 12.92 -21.21
N SER A 50 -1.00 12.55 -20.14
CA SER A 50 -0.38 12.17 -18.88
C SER A 50 -0.52 10.68 -18.63
N ASN A 51 0.53 10.07 -18.08
CA ASN A 51 0.49 8.68 -17.66
C ASN A 51 -0.11 8.59 -16.26
N LEU A 52 -0.93 7.57 -16.04
CA LEU A 52 -1.46 7.30 -14.72
C LEU A 52 -0.56 6.29 -14.01
N TYR A 53 -0.21 6.59 -12.78
CA TYR A 53 0.54 5.70 -11.92
C TYR A 53 -0.37 5.19 -10.82
N TYR A 54 -0.30 3.90 -10.55
CA TYR A 54 -1.02 3.33 -9.41
C TYR A 54 -0.13 2.30 -8.71
N HIS A 55 -0.41 2.10 -7.43
CA HIS A 55 0.34 1.15 -6.64
C HIS A 55 -0.38 -0.19 -6.60
N GLU A 56 0.38 -1.27 -6.65
CA GLU A 56 -0.18 -2.62 -6.67
C GLU A 56 0.56 -3.52 -5.68
N TYR A 57 -0.19 -4.32 -4.96
CA TYR A 57 0.33 -5.34 -4.08
C TYR A 57 -0.42 -6.64 -4.31
N LYS A 58 0.29 -7.67 -4.79
CA LYS A 58 -0.26 -8.99 -5.11
C LYS A 58 -1.52 -8.92 -5.97
N GLY A 59 -1.50 -8.09 -7.00
CA GLY A 59 -2.62 -7.94 -7.91
C GLY A 59 -3.76 -7.04 -7.42
N LYS A 60 -3.60 -6.41 -6.27
CA LYS A 60 -4.60 -5.51 -5.70
C LYS A 60 -4.12 -4.07 -5.78
N GLN A 61 -5.02 -3.16 -6.14
CA GLN A 61 -4.69 -1.75 -6.21
C GLN A 61 -4.63 -1.16 -4.80
N VAL A 62 -3.46 -0.60 -4.45
CA VAL A 62 -3.26 0.05 -3.16
C VAL A 62 -3.48 1.55 -3.32
N ILE A 63 -4.38 2.12 -2.52
CA ILE A 63 -4.68 3.56 -2.57
C ILE A 63 -3.97 4.33 -1.47
N GLY A 64 -3.38 3.65 -0.49
CA GLY A 64 -2.64 4.29 0.57
C GLY A 64 -2.23 3.30 1.64
N TYR A 65 -1.55 3.80 2.65
CA TYR A 65 -1.18 2.98 3.80
C TYR A 65 -1.17 3.82 5.07
N VAL A 66 -1.35 3.16 6.19
CA VAL A 66 -1.24 3.75 7.52
C VAL A 66 -0.15 3.01 8.28
N CYS A 67 0.74 3.76 8.88
CA CYS A 67 1.81 3.20 9.69
C CYS A 67 1.49 3.39 11.17
N SER A 68 1.60 2.32 11.94
CA SER A 68 1.38 2.38 13.37
C SER A 68 2.49 1.62 14.09
N ASP A 69 3.06 2.23 15.11
CA ASP A 69 4.07 1.58 15.96
C ASP A 69 3.45 0.98 17.20
N GLU A 70 2.11 1.02 17.30
CA GLU A 70 1.38 0.35 18.36
C GLU A 70 0.33 -0.57 17.74
N PRO A 71 0.25 -1.83 18.19
CA PRO A 71 -0.78 -2.71 17.67
C PRO A 71 -2.16 -2.20 18.05
N PRO A 72 -3.16 -2.36 17.18
CA PRO A 72 -4.53 -2.00 17.53
C PRO A 72 -5.00 -2.84 18.70
N GLN A 73 -5.57 -2.19 19.66
CA GLN A 73 -6.11 -2.87 20.83
C GLN A 73 -7.48 -3.45 20.54
#